data_4fd9e4421ce906dcf3b01814bad552a2
#
_entry.id   4fd9e4421ce906dcf3b01814bad552a2
#
_cell.length_a   1.000
_cell.length_b   1.000
_cell.length_c   1.000
_cell.angle_alpha   90.00
_cell.angle_beta   90.00
_cell.angle_gamma   90.00
#
_symmetry.space_group_name_H-M   'P 1'
#
loop_
_entity.id
_entity.type
_entity.pdbx_description
1 polymer ?
#
loop_
_entity_poly.entity_id
_entity_poly.type
_entity_poly.pdbx_seq_one_letter_code
_entity_poly.pdbx_strand_id
1 'polypeptide(L)'
;MVLSILIVVDLKEEDENLKNMIEDFKASLPYKTKLVNLREFKFHGGCLGCFNCAGDGKCVYKDNFDEYLRNEIQTCNAIVIAFSIKDHSMGSLFKMYDDRQFCNGHRTVTEGMPFAYLVNGDYESEHNLKTIVEARAEVGHNFLAGVGYDKETIEATSKRLVYALINEYVQPRNFYGVGGMKIFRDLIWIMRGIMKADHVFYKKHGVYDFPQKQRGKMLVMCLLGSMVRNKKIKAKMGNKFNEGMIAPYKKVINKLKTKEK
;
A
#
# COMPACT_ATOMS: atom_id res chain seq x y z
N MET A 1 5.16 -8.98 25.37
CA MET A 1 5.56 -8.86 23.94
C MET A 1 6.30 -7.54 23.77
N VAL A 2 7.49 -7.52 23.17
CA VAL A 2 8.21 -6.25 22.94
C VAL A 2 7.56 -5.59 21.74
N LEU A 3 6.91 -4.43 21.94
CA LEU A 3 6.32 -3.65 20.86
C LEU A 3 7.42 -3.06 19.97
N SER A 4 7.27 -3.16 18.66
CA SER A 4 8.22 -2.66 17.67
C SER A 4 7.55 -1.63 16.75
N ILE A 5 8.16 -0.45 16.65
CA ILE A 5 7.74 0.61 15.73
C ILE A 5 8.78 0.69 14.62
N LEU A 6 8.33 0.63 13.38
CA LEU A 6 9.20 0.76 12.22
C LEU A 6 9.03 2.15 11.60
N ILE A 7 10.15 2.83 11.36
CA ILE A 7 10.19 4.10 10.62
C ILE A 7 10.75 3.80 9.22
N VAL A 8 9.92 3.95 8.20
CA VAL A 8 10.31 3.85 6.79
C VAL A 8 10.58 5.25 6.27
N VAL A 9 11.77 5.51 5.77
CA VAL A 9 12.20 6.87 5.41
C VAL A 9 12.88 6.94 4.04
N ASP A 10 12.70 8.06 3.34
CA ASP A 10 13.54 8.51 2.22
C ASP A 10 14.46 9.61 2.76
N LEU A 11 15.57 9.23 3.38
CA LEU A 11 16.49 10.15 4.06
C LEU A 11 17.82 10.26 3.28
N LYS A 12 18.17 11.48 2.89
CA LYS A 12 19.49 11.81 2.38
C LYS A 12 20.40 12.31 3.51
N GLU A 13 21.71 12.30 3.26
CA GLU A 13 22.68 12.80 4.22
C GLU A 13 22.49 14.28 4.57
N GLU A 14 22.07 15.07 3.61
CA GLU A 14 21.80 16.51 3.75
C GLU A 14 20.45 16.87 4.36
N ASP A 15 19.55 15.92 4.59
CA ASP A 15 18.17 16.17 5.09
C ASP A 15 18.15 16.35 6.63
N GLU A 16 18.89 17.35 7.16
CA GLU A 16 19.03 17.56 8.62
C GLU A 16 17.69 17.82 9.33
N ASN A 17 16.77 18.56 8.71
CA ASN A 17 15.47 18.81 9.32
C ASN A 17 14.67 17.50 9.51
N LEU A 18 14.64 16.63 8.49
CA LEU A 18 13.95 15.34 8.61
C LEU A 18 14.63 14.43 9.64
N LYS A 19 15.96 14.45 9.75
CA LYS A 19 16.69 13.74 10.81
C LYS A 19 16.26 14.19 12.19
N ASN A 20 16.24 15.52 12.42
CA ASN A 20 15.85 16.09 13.69
C ASN A 20 14.40 15.72 14.06
N MET A 21 13.47 15.80 13.11
CA MET A 21 12.07 15.37 13.31
C MET A 21 11.97 13.90 13.71
N ILE A 22 12.76 13.03 13.08
CA ILE A 22 12.80 11.60 13.43
C ILE A 22 13.34 11.39 14.86
N GLU A 23 14.41 12.11 15.24
CA GLU A 23 14.98 11.99 16.58
C GLU A 23 14.02 12.56 17.66
N ASP A 24 13.36 13.67 17.39
CA ASP A 24 12.32 14.23 18.28
C ASP A 24 11.16 13.24 18.48
N PHE A 25 10.72 12.62 17.37
CA PHE A 25 9.68 11.59 17.45
C PHE A 25 10.15 10.36 18.25
N LYS A 26 11.35 9.86 18.01
CA LYS A 26 11.93 8.74 18.78
C LYS A 26 12.05 9.07 20.27
N ALA A 27 12.49 10.29 20.60
CA ALA A 27 12.62 10.74 21.98
C ALA A 27 11.28 10.83 22.71
N SER A 28 10.18 11.05 21.99
CA SER A 28 8.83 11.11 22.53
C SER A 28 8.15 9.73 22.72
N LEU A 29 8.81 8.65 22.27
CA LEU A 29 8.28 7.29 22.36
C LEU A 29 8.89 6.50 23.52
N PRO A 30 8.09 5.71 24.26
CA PRO A 30 8.60 4.80 25.30
C PRO A 30 9.14 3.47 24.72
N TYR A 31 9.17 3.32 23.39
CA TYR A 31 9.51 2.09 22.70
C TYR A 31 10.74 2.27 21.79
N LYS A 32 11.48 1.18 21.60
CA LYS A 32 12.54 1.15 20.58
C LYS A 32 11.95 1.18 19.19
N THR A 33 12.59 1.94 18.32
CA THR A 33 12.24 2.05 16.90
C THR A 33 13.30 1.38 16.03
N LYS A 34 12.89 0.80 14.92
CA LYS A 34 13.77 0.38 13.83
C LYS A 34 13.60 1.37 12.68
N LEU A 35 14.70 1.81 12.09
CA LEU A 35 14.68 2.70 10.94
C LEU A 35 15.07 1.90 9.68
N VAL A 36 14.30 2.10 8.61
CA VAL A 36 14.56 1.54 7.27
C VAL A 36 14.65 2.69 6.29
N ASN A 37 15.86 2.98 5.81
CA ASN A 37 16.04 3.96 4.76
C ASN A 37 15.85 3.31 3.39
N LEU A 38 14.85 3.76 2.64
CA LEU A 38 14.55 3.23 1.31
C LEU A 38 15.69 3.40 0.31
N ARG A 39 16.64 4.32 0.56
CA ARG A 39 17.83 4.54 -0.27
C ARG A 39 18.83 3.39 -0.21
N GLU A 40 18.81 2.61 0.87
CA GLU A 40 19.67 1.45 1.03
C GLU A 40 19.16 0.25 0.23
N PHE A 41 17.90 0.27 -0.20
CA PHE A 41 17.31 -0.81 -0.99
C PHE A 41 17.43 -0.55 -2.49
N LYS A 42 18.05 -1.48 -3.23
CA LYS A 42 18.22 -1.39 -4.68
C LYS A 42 16.99 -1.93 -5.41
N PHE A 43 16.02 -1.07 -5.67
CA PHE A 43 14.85 -1.42 -6.47
C PHE A 43 15.21 -1.65 -7.93
N HIS A 44 14.76 -2.75 -8.53
CA HIS A 44 14.90 -3.00 -9.97
C HIS A 44 13.86 -2.24 -10.82
N GLY A 45 12.94 -1.52 -10.21
CA GLY A 45 11.93 -0.69 -10.84
C GLY A 45 10.62 -0.67 -10.09
N GLY A 46 9.69 0.16 -10.55
CA GLY A 46 8.33 0.26 -10.03
C GLY A 46 7.44 -0.91 -10.42
N CYS A 47 6.23 -0.98 -9.89
CA CYS A 47 5.30 -2.05 -10.20
C CYS A 47 4.91 -2.04 -11.69
N LEU A 48 5.05 -3.20 -12.35
CA LEU A 48 4.70 -3.36 -13.78
C LEU A 48 3.20 -3.59 -14.03
N GLY A 49 2.38 -3.71 -12.98
CA GLY A 49 0.98 -4.06 -13.12
C GLY A 49 0.74 -5.44 -13.78
N CYS A 50 1.68 -6.36 -13.68
CA CYS A 50 1.64 -7.65 -14.38
C CYS A 50 0.73 -8.70 -13.72
N PHE A 51 0.13 -8.41 -12.57
CA PHE A 51 -0.75 -9.29 -11.78
C PHE A 51 -0.14 -10.62 -11.32
N ASN A 52 1.16 -10.84 -11.47
CA ASN A 52 1.77 -12.08 -11.03
C ASN A 52 1.53 -12.35 -9.53
N CYS A 53 1.66 -11.32 -8.72
CA CYS A 53 1.46 -11.41 -7.28
C CYS A 53 0.02 -11.73 -6.85
N ALA A 54 -0.98 -11.35 -7.63
CA ALA A 54 -2.38 -11.71 -7.38
C ALA A 54 -2.65 -13.20 -7.65
N GLY A 55 -1.94 -13.77 -8.63
CA GLY A 55 -2.04 -15.20 -8.98
C GLY A 55 -1.17 -16.09 -8.11
N ASP A 56 0.13 -15.81 -8.08
CA ASP A 56 1.16 -16.68 -7.50
C ASP A 56 1.59 -16.24 -6.08
N GLY A 57 1.20 -15.05 -5.65
CA GLY A 57 1.61 -14.48 -4.36
C GLY A 57 3.03 -13.90 -4.35
N LYS A 58 3.74 -13.89 -5.49
CA LYS A 58 5.13 -13.47 -5.62
C LYS A 58 5.31 -12.37 -6.67
N CYS A 59 6.25 -11.45 -6.44
CA CYS A 59 6.64 -10.47 -7.43
C CYS A 59 7.42 -11.10 -8.59
N VAL A 60 7.37 -10.48 -9.78
CA VAL A 60 8.20 -10.90 -10.93
C VAL A 60 9.64 -10.45 -10.80
N TYR A 61 9.88 -9.38 -10.07
CA TYR A 61 11.24 -8.90 -9.80
C TYR A 61 12.02 -9.88 -8.90
N LYS A 62 13.33 -9.89 -9.08
CA LYS A 62 14.29 -10.73 -8.34
C LYS A 62 15.24 -9.89 -7.46
N ASP A 63 14.70 -8.78 -6.94
CA ASP A 63 15.43 -7.88 -6.02
C ASP A 63 15.13 -8.17 -4.54
N ASN A 64 14.41 -9.26 -4.25
CA ASN A 64 14.03 -9.70 -2.91
C ASN A 64 13.16 -8.67 -2.12
N PHE A 65 12.62 -7.64 -2.78
CA PHE A 65 11.83 -6.64 -2.09
C PHE A 65 10.55 -7.22 -1.46
N ASP A 66 9.90 -8.17 -2.11
CA ASP A 66 8.68 -8.78 -1.58
C ASP A 66 8.95 -9.64 -0.33
N GLU A 67 10.11 -10.26 -0.20
CA GLU A 67 10.55 -10.94 1.02
C GLU A 67 10.93 -9.95 2.11
N TYR A 68 11.69 -8.92 1.74
CA TYR A 68 12.07 -7.84 2.66
C TYR A 68 10.83 -7.13 3.24
N LEU A 69 9.87 -6.78 2.40
CA LEU A 69 8.63 -6.15 2.83
C LEU A 69 7.87 -7.00 3.86
N ARG A 70 7.74 -8.32 3.60
CA ARG A 70 6.99 -9.23 4.48
C ARG A 70 7.71 -9.54 5.79
N ASN A 71 9.03 -9.71 5.73
CA ASN A 71 9.80 -10.19 6.87
C ASN A 71 10.31 -9.05 7.76
N GLU A 72 10.60 -7.88 7.18
CA GLU A 72 11.25 -6.78 7.88
C GLU A 72 10.32 -5.60 8.15
N ILE A 73 9.36 -5.33 7.23
CA ILE A 73 8.51 -4.14 7.34
C ILE A 73 7.14 -4.51 7.92
N GLN A 74 6.51 -5.59 7.47
CA GLN A 74 5.14 -5.94 7.86
C GLN A 74 5.04 -6.76 9.16
N THR A 75 6.14 -7.01 9.83
CA THR A 75 6.20 -7.75 11.11
C THR A 75 6.17 -6.87 12.34
N CYS A 76 6.17 -5.54 12.18
CA CYS A 76 6.12 -4.58 13.28
C CYS A 76 4.68 -4.34 13.79
N ASN A 77 4.57 -3.65 14.92
CA ASN A 77 3.27 -3.31 15.53
C ASN A 77 2.73 -1.96 15.03
N ALA A 78 3.58 -1.09 14.50
CA ALA A 78 3.20 0.18 13.89
C ALA A 78 4.22 0.60 12.83
N ILE A 79 3.75 1.31 11.80
CA ILE A 79 4.59 1.87 10.74
C ILE A 79 4.49 3.40 10.78
N VAL A 80 5.66 4.04 10.76
CA VAL A 80 5.81 5.48 10.58
C VAL A 80 6.47 5.73 9.24
N ILE A 81 5.87 6.57 8.40
CA ILE A 81 6.40 6.95 7.10
C ILE A 81 6.97 8.35 7.21
N ALA A 82 8.28 8.53 6.93
CA ALA A 82 8.97 9.79 7.09
C ALA A 82 9.60 10.26 5.77
N PHE A 83 9.31 11.49 5.34
CA PHE A 83 9.83 12.05 4.09
C PHE A 83 9.83 13.57 4.10
N SER A 84 10.63 14.16 3.21
CA SER A 84 10.52 15.58 2.83
C SER A 84 9.61 15.70 1.62
N ILE A 85 8.73 16.71 1.61
CA ILE A 85 7.85 16.99 0.46
C ILE A 85 8.69 17.28 -0.80
N LYS A 86 8.37 16.59 -1.88
CA LYS A 86 8.97 16.77 -3.21
C LYS A 86 7.86 16.75 -4.26
N ASP A 87 7.87 17.74 -5.14
CA ASP A 87 6.89 17.84 -6.22
C ASP A 87 5.43 17.67 -5.72
N HIS A 88 5.08 18.37 -4.64
CA HIS A 88 3.77 18.29 -3.98
C HIS A 88 3.38 16.87 -3.50
N SER A 89 4.37 16.00 -3.27
CA SER A 89 4.15 14.60 -2.89
C SER A 89 5.29 14.04 -2.04
N MET A 90 5.29 12.73 -1.82
CA MET A 90 6.31 11.97 -1.08
C MET A 90 7.61 11.74 -1.88
N GLY A 91 7.68 12.19 -3.13
CA GLY A 91 8.80 11.95 -4.03
C GLY A 91 8.79 10.59 -4.72
N SER A 92 9.66 10.44 -5.73
CA SER A 92 9.67 9.27 -6.63
C SER A 92 10.07 7.97 -5.93
N LEU A 93 10.97 8.03 -4.95
CA LEU A 93 11.41 6.83 -4.24
C LEU A 93 10.29 6.23 -3.37
N PHE A 94 9.57 7.09 -2.63
CA PHE A 94 8.37 6.64 -1.91
C PHE A 94 7.29 6.14 -2.83
N LYS A 95 7.10 6.81 -3.99
CA LYS A 95 6.14 6.32 -5.00
C LYS A 95 6.52 4.93 -5.50
N MET A 96 7.81 4.68 -5.71
CA MET A 96 8.30 3.35 -6.10
C MET A 96 8.07 2.31 -4.99
N TYR A 97 8.40 2.63 -3.76
CA TYR A 97 8.14 1.78 -2.59
C TYR A 97 6.66 1.43 -2.49
N ASP A 98 5.80 2.43 -2.62
CA ASP A 98 4.37 2.29 -2.57
C ASP A 98 3.81 1.39 -3.67
N ASP A 99 4.20 1.62 -4.91
CA ASP A 99 3.82 0.78 -6.03
C ASP A 99 4.31 -0.66 -5.86
N ARG A 100 5.50 -0.85 -5.27
CA ARG A 100 6.06 -2.17 -5.03
C ARG A 100 5.34 -2.93 -3.91
N GLN A 101 4.60 -2.27 -3.03
CA GLN A 101 3.72 -2.93 -2.06
C GLN A 101 2.59 -3.73 -2.73
N PHE A 102 2.30 -3.47 -4.00
CA PHE A 102 1.41 -4.32 -4.80
C PHE A 102 1.90 -5.78 -4.94
N CYS A 103 3.12 -6.11 -4.51
CA CYS A 103 3.52 -7.51 -4.38
C CYS A 103 2.64 -8.30 -3.40
N ASN A 104 1.91 -7.62 -2.52
CA ASN A 104 0.86 -8.19 -1.70
C ASN A 104 -0.47 -8.43 -2.47
N GLY A 105 -0.57 -7.98 -3.72
CA GLY A 105 -1.84 -7.97 -4.45
C GLY A 105 -2.86 -7.05 -3.75
N HIS A 106 -4.06 -7.54 -3.55
CA HIS A 106 -5.11 -6.83 -2.82
C HIS A 106 -5.28 -7.35 -1.38
N ARG A 107 -4.29 -8.09 -0.86
CA ARG A 107 -4.31 -8.63 0.49
C ARG A 107 -4.00 -7.52 1.50
N THR A 108 -4.91 -7.31 2.45
CA THR A 108 -4.81 -6.28 3.49
C THR A 108 -3.95 -6.78 4.65
N VAL A 109 -2.67 -7.05 4.38
CA VAL A 109 -1.74 -7.69 5.33
C VAL A 109 -1.39 -6.82 6.55
N THR A 110 -1.60 -5.52 6.46
CA THR A 110 -1.38 -4.54 7.55
C THR A 110 -2.70 -4.02 8.12
N GLU A 111 -3.82 -4.71 7.86
CA GLU A 111 -5.13 -4.32 8.38
C GLU A 111 -5.12 -4.21 9.91
N GLY A 112 -5.67 -3.10 10.42
CA GLY A 112 -5.71 -2.81 11.86
C GLY A 112 -4.41 -2.24 12.42
N MET A 113 -3.29 -2.24 11.69
CA MET A 113 -2.02 -1.70 12.16
C MET A 113 -2.08 -0.17 12.26
N PRO A 114 -1.61 0.44 13.38
CA PRO A 114 -1.45 1.88 13.48
C PRO A 114 -0.39 2.42 12.53
N PHE A 115 -0.70 3.56 11.90
CA PHE A 115 0.20 4.30 11.03
C PHE A 115 0.37 5.73 11.53
N ALA A 116 1.55 6.30 11.28
CA ALA A 116 1.83 7.72 11.47
C ALA A 116 2.72 8.23 10.33
N TYR A 117 2.76 9.55 10.16
CA TYR A 117 3.63 10.19 9.19
C TYR A 117 4.47 11.26 9.87
N LEU A 118 5.71 11.45 9.37
CA LEU A 118 6.57 12.58 9.66
C LEU A 118 6.88 13.26 8.35
N VAL A 119 6.45 14.50 8.19
CA VAL A 119 6.49 15.20 6.91
C VAL A 119 7.27 16.50 7.07
N ASN A 120 8.47 16.55 6.49
CA ASN A 120 9.27 17.76 6.42
C ASN A 120 8.84 18.61 5.23
N GLY A 121 8.36 19.83 5.49
CA GLY A 121 7.85 20.80 4.51
C GLY A 121 6.49 21.35 4.90
N ASP A 122 5.95 22.21 4.06
CA ASP A 122 4.64 22.84 4.28
C ASP A 122 3.48 21.85 3.98
N TYR A 123 3.27 20.92 4.92
CA TYR A 123 2.20 19.92 4.79
C TYR A 123 0.80 20.55 4.75
N GLU A 124 0.61 21.68 5.43
CA GLU A 124 -0.71 22.31 5.52
C GLU A 124 -1.23 22.84 4.17
N SER A 125 -0.35 23.21 3.27
CA SER A 125 -0.72 23.64 1.91
C SER A 125 -0.96 22.48 0.92
N GLU A 126 -0.59 21.24 1.27
CA GLU A 126 -0.58 20.10 0.36
C GLU A 126 -1.89 19.29 0.40
N HIS A 127 -2.98 19.84 -0.14
CA HIS A 127 -4.30 19.21 -0.12
C HIS A 127 -4.35 17.79 -0.72
N ASN A 128 -3.65 17.58 -1.84
CA ASN A 128 -3.60 16.24 -2.46
C ASN A 128 -2.86 15.22 -1.60
N LEU A 129 -1.76 15.65 -0.96
CA LEU A 129 -0.99 14.79 -0.07
C LEU A 129 -1.79 14.41 1.18
N LYS A 130 -2.51 15.37 1.79
CA LYS A 130 -3.46 15.11 2.88
C LYS A 130 -4.48 14.05 2.49
N THR A 131 -5.11 14.21 1.33
CA THR A 131 -6.09 13.25 0.81
C THR A 131 -5.48 11.85 0.63
N ILE A 132 -4.26 11.76 0.10
CA ILE A 132 -3.57 10.47 -0.08
C ILE A 132 -3.30 9.79 1.26
N VAL A 133 -2.80 10.52 2.24
CA VAL A 133 -2.49 10.01 3.59
C VAL A 133 -3.74 9.45 4.26
N GLU A 134 -4.83 10.21 4.25
CA GLU A 134 -6.11 9.81 4.84
C GLU A 134 -6.75 8.62 4.10
N ALA A 135 -6.82 8.70 2.77
CA ALA A 135 -7.45 7.65 1.97
C ALA A 135 -6.73 6.30 2.11
N ARG A 136 -5.41 6.30 2.24
CA ARG A 136 -4.64 5.07 2.48
C ARG A 136 -4.98 4.43 3.80
N ALA A 137 -5.04 5.22 4.86
CA ALA A 137 -5.40 4.72 6.18
C ALA A 137 -6.82 4.13 6.17
N GLU A 138 -7.77 4.82 5.56
CA GLU A 138 -9.15 4.36 5.48
C GLU A 138 -9.32 3.07 4.67
N VAL A 139 -8.73 3.01 3.47
CA VAL A 139 -8.82 1.81 2.60
C VAL A 139 -8.05 0.63 3.20
N GLY A 140 -6.91 0.89 3.83
CA GLY A 140 -6.11 -0.12 4.52
C GLY A 140 -6.70 -0.60 5.84
N HIS A 141 -7.77 0.06 6.34
CA HIS A 141 -8.32 -0.14 7.67
C HIS A 141 -7.26 0.03 8.75
N ASN A 142 -6.42 1.05 8.59
CA ASN A 142 -5.37 1.40 9.52
C ASN A 142 -5.78 2.59 10.38
N PHE A 143 -5.36 2.61 11.64
CA PHE A 143 -5.52 3.80 12.46
C PHE A 143 -4.43 4.81 12.11
N LEU A 144 -4.81 5.97 11.57
CA LEU A 144 -3.91 7.09 11.36
C LEU A 144 -3.73 7.85 12.69
N ALA A 145 -2.59 7.62 13.36
CA ALA A 145 -2.28 8.28 14.62
C ALA A 145 -2.08 9.79 14.44
N GLY A 146 -1.53 10.21 13.31
CA GLY A 146 -1.36 11.62 12.96
C GLY A 146 -0.28 11.83 11.92
N VAL A 147 -0.07 13.11 11.61
CA VAL A 147 1.02 13.60 10.77
C VAL A 147 1.80 14.65 11.56
N GLY A 148 3.06 14.35 11.85
CA GLY A 148 3.98 15.26 12.52
C GLY A 148 4.74 16.07 11.46
N TYR A 149 4.59 17.38 11.46
CA TYR A 149 5.30 18.30 10.57
C TYR A 149 5.95 19.48 11.33
N ASP A 150 5.65 19.58 12.62
CA ASP A 150 6.28 20.46 13.59
C ASP A 150 6.39 19.77 14.96
N LYS A 151 6.97 20.45 15.94
CA LYS A 151 7.20 19.86 17.26
C LYS A 151 5.90 19.47 17.98
N GLU A 152 4.87 20.28 17.88
CA GLU A 152 3.57 20.05 18.54
C GLU A 152 2.84 18.86 17.91
N THR A 153 2.76 18.82 16.60
CA THR A 153 2.12 17.73 15.84
C THR A 153 2.89 16.41 15.96
N ILE A 154 4.23 16.44 16.06
CA ILE A 154 5.07 15.26 16.33
C ILE A 154 4.72 14.68 17.71
N GLU A 155 4.66 15.52 18.75
CA GLU A 155 4.32 15.10 20.10
C GLU A 155 2.88 14.54 20.17
N ALA A 156 1.92 15.20 19.54
CA ALA A 156 0.54 14.74 19.49
C ALA A 156 0.42 13.40 18.76
N THR A 157 1.12 13.25 17.63
CA THR A 157 1.15 12.02 16.83
C THR A 157 1.76 10.86 17.61
N SER A 158 2.87 11.08 18.33
CA SER A 158 3.49 10.04 19.15
C SER A 158 2.58 9.58 20.29
N LYS A 159 1.92 10.50 20.98
CA LYS A 159 0.95 10.17 22.05
C LYS A 159 -0.19 9.30 21.54
N ARG A 160 -0.77 9.65 20.40
CA ARG A 160 -1.85 8.88 19.78
C ARG A 160 -1.38 7.51 19.29
N LEU A 161 -0.16 7.41 18.75
CA LEU A 161 0.42 6.14 18.33
C LEU A 161 0.64 5.21 19.54
N VAL A 162 1.21 5.74 20.63
CA VAL A 162 1.42 5.02 21.89
C VAL A 162 0.08 4.55 22.47
N TYR A 163 -0.93 5.43 22.48
CA TYR A 163 -2.28 5.05 22.92
C TYR A 163 -2.84 3.88 22.13
N ALA A 164 -2.73 3.93 20.80
CA ALA A 164 -3.23 2.86 19.95
C ALA A 164 -2.50 1.52 20.21
N LEU A 165 -1.19 1.56 20.41
CA LEU A 165 -0.39 0.36 20.71
C LEU A 165 -0.71 -0.25 22.08
N ILE A 166 -0.86 0.59 23.13
CA ILE A 166 -1.14 0.11 24.49
C ILE A 166 -2.53 -0.50 24.58
N ASN A 167 -3.51 0.10 23.90
CA ASN A 167 -4.91 -0.31 23.96
C ASN A 167 -5.31 -1.29 22.86
N GLU A 168 -4.36 -1.76 22.05
CA GLU A 168 -4.64 -2.60 20.88
C GLU A 168 -5.80 -2.03 20.04
N TYR A 169 -5.77 -0.70 19.84
CA TYR A 169 -6.88 0.04 19.25
C TYR A 169 -7.03 -0.29 17.77
N VAL A 170 -8.21 -0.74 17.38
CA VAL A 170 -8.59 -0.97 15.99
C VAL A 170 -9.60 0.08 15.57
N GLN A 171 -9.26 0.86 14.55
CA GLN A 171 -10.15 1.87 13.97
C GLN A 171 -11.40 1.19 13.37
N PRO A 172 -12.63 1.57 13.77
CA PRO A 172 -13.83 1.12 13.08
C PRO A 172 -13.81 1.53 11.60
N ARG A 173 -14.29 0.67 10.70
CA ARG A 173 -14.40 1.02 9.29
C ARG A 173 -15.42 2.12 9.11
N ASN A 174 -15.02 3.19 8.43
CA ASN A 174 -15.93 4.24 8.00
C ASN A 174 -16.59 3.89 6.65
N PHE A 175 -17.41 4.77 6.13
CA PHE A 175 -18.11 4.59 4.87
C PHE A 175 -17.15 4.32 3.69
N TYR A 176 -16.06 5.08 3.59
CA TYR A 176 -15.06 4.92 2.52
C TYR A 176 -14.29 3.60 2.63
N GLY A 177 -13.90 3.21 3.83
CA GLY A 177 -13.22 1.93 4.09
C GLY A 177 -14.10 0.73 3.76
N VAL A 178 -15.39 0.77 4.11
CA VAL A 178 -16.36 -0.26 3.72
C VAL A 178 -16.55 -0.29 2.21
N GLY A 179 -16.68 0.87 1.56
CA GLY A 179 -16.85 0.99 0.10
C GLY A 179 -15.63 0.46 -0.66
N GLY A 180 -14.43 0.85 -0.28
CA GLY A 180 -13.17 0.38 -0.87
C GLY A 180 -12.99 -1.12 -0.73
N MET A 181 -13.21 -1.66 0.47
CA MET A 181 -13.13 -3.10 0.72
C MET A 181 -14.16 -3.88 -0.10
N LYS A 182 -15.38 -3.35 -0.22
CA LYS A 182 -16.42 -3.98 -1.06
C LYS A 182 -15.99 -4.10 -2.52
N ILE A 183 -15.39 -3.05 -3.09
CA ILE A 183 -14.93 -3.05 -4.48
C ILE A 183 -13.88 -4.15 -4.68
N PHE A 184 -12.86 -4.21 -3.83
CA PHE A 184 -11.81 -5.24 -3.90
C PHE A 184 -12.37 -6.64 -3.69
N ARG A 185 -13.22 -6.84 -2.70
CA ARG A 185 -13.84 -8.11 -2.39
C ARG A 185 -14.64 -8.67 -3.58
N ASP A 186 -15.50 -7.84 -4.17
CA ASP A 186 -16.35 -8.25 -5.29
C ASP A 186 -15.50 -8.54 -6.56
N LEU A 187 -14.46 -7.73 -6.80
CA LEU A 187 -13.51 -7.96 -7.87
C LEU A 187 -12.77 -9.30 -7.72
N ILE A 188 -12.19 -9.55 -6.55
CA ILE A 188 -11.44 -10.77 -6.29
C ILE A 188 -12.35 -12.00 -6.33
N TRP A 189 -13.59 -11.88 -5.87
CA TRP A 189 -14.56 -12.96 -6.01
C TRP A 189 -14.80 -13.35 -7.46
N ILE A 190 -15.04 -12.37 -8.34
CA ILE A 190 -15.25 -12.61 -9.77
C ILE A 190 -13.96 -13.14 -10.42
N MET A 191 -12.83 -12.51 -10.12
CA MET A 191 -11.53 -12.79 -10.75
C MET A 191 -10.74 -13.92 -10.07
N ARG A 192 -11.32 -14.66 -9.14
CA ARG A 192 -10.62 -15.62 -8.28
C ARG A 192 -9.81 -16.68 -9.00
N GLY A 193 -10.16 -17.01 -10.24
CA GLY A 193 -9.40 -17.94 -11.06
C GLY A 193 -8.04 -17.40 -11.47
N ILE A 194 -7.94 -16.09 -11.69
CA ILE A 194 -6.71 -15.37 -12.06
C ILE A 194 -6.01 -14.86 -10.79
N MET A 195 -6.77 -14.29 -9.85
CA MET A 195 -6.28 -13.69 -8.61
C MET A 195 -6.31 -14.72 -7.46
N LYS A 196 -5.71 -15.89 -7.68
CA LYS A 196 -5.83 -17.04 -6.78
C LYS A 196 -5.26 -16.77 -5.38
N ALA A 197 -4.10 -16.11 -5.29
CA ALA A 197 -3.48 -15.83 -3.99
C ALA A 197 -4.34 -14.88 -3.16
N ASP A 198 -4.90 -13.84 -3.77
CA ASP A 198 -5.78 -12.90 -3.11
C ASP A 198 -7.09 -13.56 -2.67
N HIS A 199 -7.66 -14.42 -3.53
CA HIS A 199 -8.85 -15.19 -3.20
C HIS A 199 -8.65 -16.12 -1.99
N VAL A 200 -7.52 -16.83 -1.94
CA VAL A 200 -7.19 -17.72 -0.82
C VAL A 200 -7.07 -16.92 0.48
N PHE A 201 -6.40 -15.76 0.42
CA PHE A 201 -6.29 -14.87 1.56
C PHE A 201 -7.66 -14.39 2.04
N TYR A 202 -8.51 -13.88 1.15
CA TYR A 202 -9.86 -13.38 1.50
C TYR A 202 -10.77 -14.46 2.08
N LYS A 203 -10.67 -15.68 1.54
CA LYS A 203 -11.41 -16.82 2.11
C LYS A 203 -10.94 -17.16 3.52
N LYS A 204 -9.62 -17.19 3.75
CA LYS A 204 -9.02 -17.50 5.05
C LYS A 204 -9.39 -16.48 6.12
N HIS A 205 -9.49 -15.20 5.75
CA HIS A 205 -9.77 -14.10 6.69
C HIS A 205 -11.26 -13.69 6.74
N GLY A 206 -12.15 -14.48 6.15
CA GLY A 206 -13.59 -14.24 6.24
C GLY A 206 -14.08 -12.97 5.54
N VAL A 207 -13.31 -12.43 4.58
CA VAL A 207 -13.64 -11.16 3.90
C VAL A 207 -14.90 -11.27 3.03
N TYR A 208 -15.31 -12.49 2.65
CA TYR A 208 -16.53 -12.73 1.86
C TYR A 208 -17.78 -12.82 2.74
N ASP A 209 -18.04 -11.79 3.49
CA ASP A 209 -19.13 -11.68 4.47
C ASP A 209 -20.50 -11.27 3.89
N PHE A 210 -20.55 -10.94 2.59
CA PHE A 210 -21.78 -10.57 1.89
C PHE A 210 -22.16 -11.57 0.80
N PRO A 211 -23.43 -11.69 0.43
CA PRO A 211 -23.87 -12.50 -0.69
C PRO A 211 -23.16 -12.12 -1.99
N GLN A 212 -22.58 -13.10 -2.66
CA GLN A 212 -21.86 -12.89 -3.90
C GLN A 212 -22.76 -13.09 -5.12
N LYS A 213 -22.74 -12.12 -6.03
CA LYS A 213 -23.47 -12.13 -7.30
C LYS A 213 -22.52 -12.52 -8.47
N GLN A 214 -23.06 -12.59 -9.68
CA GLN A 214 -22.31 -12.80 -10.93
C GLN A 214 -21.56 -14.14 -11.01
N ARG A 215 -22.18 -15.22 -10.54
CA ARG A 215 -21.60 -16.58 -10.56
C ARG A 215 -21.14 -17.04 -11.96
N GLY A 216 -21.87 -16.66 -13.03
CA GLY A 216 -21.49 -16.98 -14.41
C GLY A 216 -20.15 -16.33 -14.80
N LYS A 217 -19.95 -15.05 -14.52
CA LYS A 217 -18.64 -14.38 -14.77
C LYS A 217 -17.54 -15.04 -13.97
N MET A 218 -17.79 -15.40 -12.74
CA MET A 218 -16.83 -16.09 -11.87
C MET A 218 -16.39 -17.43 -12.49
N LEU A 219 -17.31 -18.23 -13.02
CA LEU A 219 -16.97 -19.51 -13.68
C LEU A 219 -16.09 -19.29 -14.89
N VAL A 220 -16.43 -18.32 -15.76
CA VAL A 220 -15.58 -17.96 -16.92
C VAL A 220 -14.18 -17.56 -16.46
N MET A 221 -14.05 -16.76 -15.42
CA MET A 221 -12.75 -16.34 -14.90
C MET A 221 -11.95 -17.49 -14.26
N CYS A 222 -12.63 -18.50 -13.71
CA CYS A 222 -11.98 -19.72 -13.25
C CYS A 222 -11.39 -20.54 -14.42
N LEU A 223 -12.10 -20.66 -15.52
CA LEU A 223 -11.61 -21.32 -16.74
C LEU A 223 -10.39 -20.56 -17.32
N LEU A 224 -10.51 -19.25 -17.49
CA LEU A 224 -9.40 -18.41 -17.93
C LEU A 224 -8.19 -18.52 -16.99
N GLY A 225 -8.40 -18.49 -15.70
CA GLY A 225 -7.34 -18.67 -14.71
C GLY A 225 -6.62 -20.00 -14.81
N SER A 226 -7.34 -21.09 -15.13
CA SER A 226 -6.71 -22.41 -15.37
C SER A 226 -5.83 -22.42 -16.61
N MET A 227 -6.24 -21.73 -17.69
CA MET A 227 -5.43 -21.57 -18.90
C MET A 227 -4.18 -20.74 -18.66
N VAL A 228 -4.31 -19.60 -17.94
CA VAL A 228 -3.19 -18.68 -17.66
C VAL A 228 -2.14 -19.30 -16.72
N ARG A 229 -2.49 -20.32 -15.94
CA ARG A 229 -1.53 -21.07 -15.11
C ARG A 229 -0.52 -21.87 -15.97
N ASN A 230 -0.82 -22.16 -17.21
CA ASN A 230 0.14 -22.77 -18.10
C ASN A 230 1.27 -21.77 -18.43
N LYS A 231 2.53 -22.15 -18.12
CA LYS A 231 3.70 -21.28 -18.30
C LYS A 231 3.85 -20.76 -19.73
N LYS A 232 3.56 -21.58 -20.74
CA LYS A 232 3.64 -21.21 -22.17
C LYS A 232 2.58 -20.17 -22.54
N ILE A 233 1.35 -20.34 -22.03
CA ILE A 233 0.26 -19.39 -22.27
C ILE A 233 0.56 -18.07 -21.53
N LYS A 234 1.00 -18.14 -20.27
CA LYS A 234 1.40 -16.98 -19.47
C LYS A 234 2.49 -16.15 -20.17
N ALA A 235 3.51 -16.81 -20.72
CA ALA A 235 4.58 -16.14 -21.47
C ALA A 235 4.07 -15.44 -22.73
N LYS A 236 3.12 -16.06 -23.46
CA LYS A 236 2.49 -15.44 -24.65
C LYS A 236 1.56 -14.28 -24.32
N MET A 237 0.95 -14.29 -23.13
CA MET A 237 0.07 -13.19 -22.68
C MET A 237 0.86 -11.96 -22.27
N GLY A 238 2.10 -12.11 -21.80
CA GLY A 238 3.05 -11.01 -21.53
C GLY A 238 2.38 -9.75 -20.97
N ASN A 239 2.54 -8.65 -21.69
CA ASN A 239 1.95 -7.35 -21.30
C ASN A 239 0.47 -7.17 -21.67
N LYS A 240 -0.22 -8.18 -22.24
CA LYS A 240 -1.63 -8.02 -22.66
C LYS A 240 -2.59 -7.70 -21.52
N PHE A 241 -2.26 -8.13 -20.30
CA PHE A 241 -3.03 -7.70 -19.11
C PHE A 241 -2.92 -6.20 -18.88
N ASN A 242 -1.71 -5.65 -18.94
CA ASN A 242 -1.49 -4.21 -18.82
C ASN A 242 -2.18 -3.44 -19.95
N GLU A 243 -2.04 -3.94 -21.19
CA GLU A 243 -2.70 -3.34 -22.34
C GLU A 243 -4.22 -3.33 -22.17
N GLY A 244 -4.80 -4.43 -21.67
CA GLY A 244 -6.23 -4.54 -21.38
C GLY A 244 -6.71 -3.55 -20.32
N MET A 245 -5.90 -3.33 -19.27
CA MET A 245 -6.21 -2.35 -18.22
C MET A 245 -6.11 -0.90 -18.71
N ILE A 246 -5.14 -0.62 -19.58
CA ILE A 246 -4.89 0.73 -20.10
C ILE A 246 -5.83 1.06 -21.29
N ALA A 247 -6.34 0.05 -21.99
CA ALA A 247 -7.15 0.22 -23.17
C ALA A 247 -8.35 1.19 -23.01
N PRO A 248 -9.15 1.15 -21.92
CA PRO A 248 -10.22 2.11 -21.71
C PRO A 248 -9.72 3.55 -21.65
N TYR A 249 -8.60 3.79 -20.98
CA TYR A 249 -7.98 5.11 -20.83
C TYR A 249 -7.39 5.60 -22.14
N LYS A 250 -6.70 4.74 -22.89
CA LYS A 250 -6.21 5.08 -24.26
C LYS A 250 -7.35 5.51 -25.17
N LYS A 251 -8.51 4.85 -25.08
CA LYS A 251 -9.70 5.20 -25.85
C LYS A 251 -10.20 6.61 -25.53
N VAL A 252 -10.23 6.98 -24.24
CA VAL A 252 -10.63 8.34 -23.79
C VAL A 252 -9.62 9.39 -24.26
N ILE A 253 -8.32 9.15 -24.06
CA ILE A 253 -7.25 10.06 -24.47
C ILE A 253 -7.30 10.30 -25.98
N ASN A 254 -7.45 9.25 -26.78
CA ASN A 254 -7.53 9.39 -28.23
C ASN A 254 -8.78 10.20 -28.67
N LYS A 255 -9.90 10.03 -27.96
CA LYS A 255 -11.12 10.80 -28.22
C LYS A 255 -10.98 12.27 -27.89
N LEU A 256 -10.20 12.61 -26.85
CA LEU A 256 -9.88 14.00 -26.50
C LEU A 256 -8.96 14.64 -27.52
N LYS A 257 -7.87 13.95 -27.91
CA LYS A 257 -6.94 14.43 -28.95
C LYS A 257 -7.59 14.68 -30.31
N THR A 258 -8.69 13.97 -30.65
CA THR A 258 -9.45 14.20 -31.88
C THR A 258 -10.42 15.37 -31.78
N LYS A 259 -10.71 15.89 -30.59
CA LYS A 259 -11.54 17.07 -30.39
C LYS A 259 -10.74 18.39 -30.36
N GLU A 260 -9.44 18.30 -30.18
CA GLU A 260 -8.51 19.45 -30.19
C GLU A 260 -7.93 19.74 -31.57
N LYS A 261 -8.26 18.93 -32.58
CA LYS A 261 -8.01 19.16 -34.01
C LYS A 261 -9.28 19.61 -34.72
#